data_2a9418e6e9f6f5fbcf5b433ca8167cb2
#
_entry.id   2a9418e6e9f6f5fbcf5b433ca8167cb2
#
_cell.length_a   1.000
_cell.length_b   1.000
_cell.length_c   1.000
_cell.angle_alpha   90.00
_cell.angle_beta   90.00
_cell.angle_gamma   90.00
#
_symmetry.space_group_name_H-M   'P 1'
#
loop_
_entity.id
_entity.type
_entity.pdbx_description
1 polymer ?
#
loop_
_entity_poly.entity_id
_entity_poly.type
_entity_poly.pdbx_seq_one_letter_code
_entity_poly.pdbx_strand_id
1 'polypeptide(L)'
;MCVVQLLLSAAAFAQTQVTGHVADVRGEDIIGANVTVKGTSNGTITDIDGNFTINVDDKNATLAISFIGYKTKEMKIGEKAHLQIVLEEDMETLDEVVVVGYGTQTKKSLTGAISDVKSDALTRSVSTTTAGALSGKIAGVSTRAVDARPGRGINLEIRNMGSPLFVIDGIPYGGMNSRDWLQASDVSGSDVFNALNIEDIESITVLKDASAAIYGLRASNGVVLVTTKKGKKNDKVSINVNGYYGWQNLTRFPELANAGQYVRGLAEAAQNRGEDPSKLYSPEELAKWEAGTEPGYKSYDYYDMVMRKNVPQYHINANVTGGSEKTNYYLSVAHTGQDAMMPDFKYERTNLQLNIDTKITDRFTIGAQISGKYEKSEDVGLPGGDGYYSAILAMFKMQPIESPYANDNPEYINNVHENGYNPAAFSRDIAGYKDNLTRNANINAYAQYDFSFGLTAKATFSYNYTNSRFDGYQYAYHIYTYDKEKDTYNGTPAAGRWRSQIDRSVPARYMQLQLNYAKQIKNHNISAVLGYEASDYDWTKKTYGTEPSTDYLPLLQF
;
A
#
# COMPACT_ATOMS: atom_id res chain seq x y z
N MET A 1 -21.49 14.08 -72.74
CA MET A 1 -21.03 14.93 -71.66
C MET A 1 -22.22 15.30 -70.81
N CYS A 2 -22.53 14.47 -69.76
CA CYS A 2 -23.59 14.75 -68.81
C CYS A 2 -22.93 15.08 -67.47
N VAL A 3 -23.14 16.33 -67.06
CA VAL A 3 -22.73 16.84 -65.73
C VAL A 3 -23.83 16.43 -64.77
N VAL A 4 -23.51 15.48 -63.85
CA VAL A 4 -24.39 15.15 -62.73
C VAL A 4 -24.05 16.10 -61.60
N GLN A 5 -24.95 17.01 -61.32
CA GLN A 5 -24.90 17.92 -60.19
C GLN A 5 -25.38 17.16 -58.95
N LEU A 6 -24.46 16.81 -58.06
CA LEU A 6 -24.76 16.24 -56.73
C LEU A 6 -25.22 17.36 -55.81
N LEU A 7 -26.51 17.46 -55.57
CA LEU A 7 -27.10 18.29 -54.50
C LEU A 7 -26.78 17.63 -53.14
N LEU A 8 -25.76 18.12 -52.47
CA LEU A 8 -25.58 17.90 -51.01
C LEU A 8 -26.61 18.79 -50.29
N SER A 9 -27.72 18.20 -49.89
CA SER A 9 -28.60 18.81 -48.91
C SER A 9 -27.90 18.74 -47.53
N ALA A 10 -27.27 19.82 -47.13
CA ALA A 10 -26.88 20.04 -45.75
C ALA A 10 -28.17 20.17 -44.93
N ALA A 11 -28.54 19.11 -44.22
CA ALA A 11 -29.54 19.18 -43.17
C ALA A 11 -28.94 20.06 -42.05
N ALA A 12 -29.31 21.32 -42.01
CA ALA A 12 -29.05 22.20 -40.88
C ALA A 12 -29.88 21.65 -39.71
N PHE A 13 -29.28 20.94 -38.78
CA PHE A 13 -29.89 20.66 -37.50
C PHE A 13 -30.05 21.99 -36.78
N ALA A 14 -31.28 22.47 -36.67
CA ALA A 14 -31.59 23.68 -35.91
C ALA A 14 -31.39 23.35 -34.42
N GLN A 15 -30.25 23.70 -33.85
CA GLN A 15 -30.03 23.64 -32.43
C GLN A 15 -31.05 24.52 -31.72
N THR A 16 -31.73 23.95 -30.75
CA THR A 16 -32.67 24.67 -29.90
C THR A 16 -31.94 25.17 -28.66
N GLN A 17 -31.91 26.46 -28.46
CA GLN A 17 -31.38 27.05 -27.23
C GLN A 17 -32.43 26.94 -26.12
N VAL A 18 -32.04 26.33 -25.02
CA VAL A 18 -32.82 26.16 -23.80
C VAL A 18 -32.18 26.98 -22.71
N THR A 19 -32.97 27.80 -22.03
CA THR A 19 -32.55 28.59 -20.88
C THR A 19 -33.27 28.08 -19.63
N GLY A 20 -32.73 28.33 -18.47
CA GLY A 20 -33.41 28.00 -17.23
C GLY A 20 -32.73 28.61 -16.03
N HIS A 21 -33.39 28.45 -14.91
CA HIS A 21 -32.94 28.92 -13.59
C HIS A 21 -33.00 27.78 -12.59
N VAL A 22 -31.97 27.63 -11.78
CA VAL A 22 -31.84 26.57 -10.75
C VAL A 22 -31.77 27.22 -9.39
N ALA A 23 -32.72 26.88 -8.51
CA ALA A 23 -32.78 27.34 -7.13
C ALA A 23 -32.98 26.16 -6.18
N ASP A 24 -32.79 26.39 -4.90
CA ASP A 24 -33.12 25.42 -3.83
C ASP A 24 -34.61 25.55 -3.40
N VAL A 25 -35.02 24.70 -2.46
CA VAL A 25 -36.42 24.71 -1.92
C VAL A 25 -36.75 25.97 -1.13
N ARG A 26 -35.75 26.79 -0.75
CA ARG A 26 -35.90 28.07 -0.05
C ARG A 26 -35.94 29.25 -1.04
N GLY A 27 -35.70 28.98 -2.31
CA GLY A 27 -35.59 29.98 -3.36
C GLY A 27 -34.22 30.64 -3.47
N GLU A 28 -33.17 30.08 -2.84
CA GLU A 28 -31.80 30.55 -3.01
C GLU A 28 -31.21 30.03 -4.32
N ASP A 29 -30.53 30.89 -5.08
CA ASP A 29 -29.95 30.54 -6.39
C ASP A 29 -28.77 29.58 -6.24
N ILE A 30 -28.74 28.51 -7.02
CA ILE A 30 -27.66 27.54 -7.00
C ILE A 30 -26.62 27.86 -8.07
N ILE A 31 -25.48 28.39 -7.65
CA ILE A 31 -24.35 28.78 -8.48
C ILE A 31 -23.49 27.57 -8.81
N GLY A 32 -23.12 27.36 -10.08
CA GLY A 32 -22.22 26.28 -10.51
C GLY A 32 -22.88 24.91 -10.56
N ALA A 33 -24.22 24.81 -10.56
CA ALA A 33 -24.91 23.56 -10.82
C ALA A 33 -24.60 23.05 -12.22
N ASN A 34 -24.29 21.77 -12.33
CA ASN A 34 -24.01 21.13 -13.62
C ASN A 34 -25.31 20.74 -14.31
N VAL A 35 -25.50 21.19 -15.54
CA VAL A 35 -26.67 20.93 -16.40
C VAL A 35 -26.21 20.19 -17.63
N THR A 36 -26.54 18.90 -17.76
CA THR A 36 -26.08 18.04 -18.86
C THR A 36 -27.26 17.45 -19.63
N VAL A 37 -27.10 17.24 -20.92
CA VAL A 37 -28.06 16.45 -21.73
C VAL A 37 -27.78 14.98 -21.49
N LYS A 38 -28.75 14.26 -20.92
CA LYS A 38 -28.63 12.86 -20.52
C LYS A 38 -28.18 11.98 -21.69
N GLY A 39 -27.10 11.22 -21.49
CA GLY A 39 -26.53 10.32 -22.51
C GLY A 39 -25.58 10.97 -23.51
N THR A 40 -25.22 12.25 -23.32
CA THR A 40 -24.26 12.96 -24.16
C THR A 40 -23.18 13.64 -23.30
N SER A 41 -22.13 14.17 -23.94
CA SER A 41 -21.13 15.03 -23.30
C SER A 41 -21.50 16.52 -23.32
N ASN A 42 -22.70 16.88 -23.83
CA ASN A 42 -23.14 18.26 -23.92
C ASN A 42 -23.65 18.74 -22.55
N GLY A 43 -23.05 19.80 -22.02
CA GLY A 43 -23.41 20.35 -20.71
C GLY A 43 -22.97 21.81 -20.54
N THR A 44 -23.53 22.46 -19.52
CA THR A 44 -23.20 23.80 -19.06
C THR A 44 -23.29 23.87 -17.54
N ILE A 45 -22.90 25.00 -16.95
CA ILE A 45 -23.04 25.26 -15.50
C ILE A 45 -23.91 26.53 -15.30
N THR A 46 -24.57 26.63 -14.14
CA THR A 46 -25.31 27.82 -13.75
C THR A 46 -24.39 28.98 -13.39
N ASP A 47 -24.78 30.21 -13.72
CA ASP A 47 -24.10 31.44 -13.37
C ASP A 47 -24.35 31.88 -11.89
N ILE A 48 -23.91 33.10 -11.53
CA ILE A 48 -24.04 33.65 -10.17
C ILE A 48 -25.49 33.93 -9.76
N ASP A 49 -26.41 34.01 -10.70
CA ASP A 49 -27.85 34.23 -10.48
C ASP A 49 -28.64 32.93 -10.74
N GLY A 50 -27.96 31.76 -10.72
CA GLY A 50 -28.56 30.44 -10.92
C GLY A 50 -29.07 30.17 -12.35
N ASN A 51 -28.79 31.02 -13.32
CA ASN A 51 -29.26 30.85 -14.70
C ASN A 51 -28.31 29.99 -15.53
N PHE A 52 -28.87 29.26 -16.50
CA PHE A 52 -28.08 28.51 -17.48
C PHE A 52 -28.65 28.66 -18.89
N THR A 53 -27.76 28.44 -19.85
CA THR A 53 -28.12 28.35 -21.27
C THR A 53 -27.41 27.15 -21.87
N ILE A 54 -28.18 26.28 -22.55
CA ILE A 54 -27.65 25.07 -23.22
C ILE A 54 -28.27 24.89 -24.59
N ASN A 55 -27.47 24.53 -25.58
CA ASN A 55 -27.96 24.23 -26.92
C ASN A 55 -28.20 22.71 -27.02
N VAL A 56 -29.37 22.32 -27.50
CA VAL A 56 -29.78 20.92 -27.64
C VAL A 56 -30.20 20.61 -29.07
N ASP A 57 -29.88 19.43 -29.54
CA ASP A 57 -30.21 18.96 -30.89
C ASP A 57 -31.60 18.32 -30.95
N ASP A 58 -32.16 17.88 -29.80
CA ASP A 58 -33.46 17.26 -29.67
C ASP A 58 -34.30 17.96 -28.58
N LYS A 59 -35.46 18.49 -28.98
CA LYS A 59 -36.43 19.10 -28.04
C LYS A 59 -37.03 18.12 -27.02
N ASN A 60 -36.95 16.82 -27.27
CA ASN A 60 -37.41 15.78 -26.35
C ASN A 60 -36.29 15.29 -25.43
N ALA A 61 -35.08 15.87 -25.50
CA ALA A 61 -33.99 15.51 -24.64
C ALA A 61 -34.32 15.72 -23.16
N THR A 62 -33.71 14.91 -22.31
CA THR A 62 -33.79 15.04 -20.85
C THR A 62 -32.53 15.72 -20.34
N LEU A 63 -32.70 16.81 -19.60
CA LEU A 63 -31.59 17.43 -18.85
C LEU A 63 -31.45 16.72 -17.49
N ALA A 64 -30.22 16.45 -17.10
CA ALA A 64 -29.84 16.04 -15.76
C ALA A 64 -29.13 17.20 -15.07
N ILE A 65 -29.70 17.68 -13.98
CA ILE A 65 -29.21 18.80 -13.19
C ILE A 65 -28.69 18.28 -11.88
N SER A 66 -27.40 18.53 -11.58
CA SER A 66 -26.75 18.05 -10.37
C SER A 66 -25.90 19.14 -9.72
N PHE A 67 -25.92 19.16 -8.40
CA PHE A 67 -25.07 20.01 -7.57
C PHE A 67 -24.69 19.31 -6.28
N ILE A 68 -23.51 19.62 -5.72
CA ILE A 68 -23.02 18.98 -4.50
C ILE A 68 -23.98 19.28 -3.34
N GLY A 69 -24.49 18.24 -2.66
CA GLY A 69 -25.45 18.37 -1.56
C GLY A 69 -26.91 18.40 -1.98
N TYR A 70 -27.23 18.20 -3.27
CA TYR A 70 -28.58 18.18 -3.79
C TYR A 70 -28.86 16.90 -4.59
N LYS A 71 -30.10 16.42 -4.58
CA LYS A 71 -30.55 15.30 -5.41
C LYS A 71 -30.50 15.67 -6.88
N THR A 72 -29.89 14.82 -7.69
CA THR A 72 -29.90 15.00 -9.14
C THR A 72 -31.32 14.98 -9.66
N LYS A 73 -31.74 16.04 -10.36
CA LYS A 73 -33.07 16.17 -10.95
C LYS A 73 -33.02 15.98 -12.45
N GLU A 74 -33.85 15.09 -12.96
CA GLU A 74 -34.00 14.88 -14.38
C GLU A 74 -35.29 15.59 -14.87
N MET A 75 -35.17 16.37 -15.93
CA MET A 75 -36.31 17.11 -16.52
C MET A 75 -36.30 17.02 -18.06
N LYS A 76 -37.42 16.66 -18.64
CA LYS A 76 -37.62 16.73 -20.09
C LYS A 76 -37.80 18.20 -20.53
N ILE A 77 -37.15 18.58 -21.59
CA ILE A 77 -37.19 19.95 -22.13
C ILE A 77 -38.60 20.31 -22.61
N GLY A 78 -39.20 19.50 -23.47
CA GLY A 78 -40.53 19.76 -24.04
C GLY A 78 -40.59 21.04 -24.87
N GLU A 79 -41.77 21.71 -24.90
CA GLU A 79 -41.97 22.94 -25.67
C GLU A 79 -41.60 24.24 -24.92
N LYS A 80 -41.09 24.12 -23.69
CA LYS A 80 -40.76 25.28 -22.85
C LYS A 80 -39.33 25.75 -23.14
N ALA A 81 -39.19 26.98 -23.65
CA ALA A 81 -37.90 27.60 -23.91
C ALA A 81 -37.15 28.05 -22.61
N HIS A 82 -37.87 28.16 -21.49
CA HIS A 82 -37.31 28.52 -20.19
C HIS A 82 -37.78 27.55 -19.11
N LEU A 83 -36.81 26.95 -18.38
CA LEU A 83 -37.06 25.95 -17.36
C LEU A 83 -36.78 26.50 -15.95
N GLN A 84 -37.73 26.33 -15.05
CA GLN A 84 -37.51 26.59 -13.62
C GLN A 84 -37.27 25.26 -12.91
N ILE A 85 -36.13 25.14 -12.24
CA ILE A 85 -35.66 23.91 -11.62
C ILE A 85 -35.40 24.16 -10.14
N VAL A 86 -36.14 23.46 -9.29
CA VAL A 86 -35.90 23.48 -7.86
C VAL A 86 -35.21 22.17 -7.50
N LEU A 87 -34.00 22.25 -6.94
CA LEU A 87 -33.27 21.09 -6.42
C LEU A 87 -33.64 20.90 -4.93
N GLU A 88 -33.86 19.65 -4.56
CA GLU A 88 -34.04 19.26 -3.18
C GLU A 88 -32.70 18.91 -2.56
N GLU A 89 -32.43 19.38 -1.34
CA GLU A 89 -31.26 18.99 -0.58
C GLU A 89 -31.21 17.46 -0.47
N ASP A 90 -30.08 16.87 -0.79
CA ASP A 90 -29.86 15.43 -0.61
C ASP A 90 -29.50 15.18 0.84
N MET A 91 -30.53 14.96 1.66
CA MET A 91 -30.36 14.66 3.09
C MET A 91 -29.61 13.34 3.33
N GLU A 92 -29.53 12.45 2.33
CA GLU A 92 -28.74 11.22 2.44
C GLU A 92 -27.22 11.49 2.36
N THR A 93 -26.81 12.58 1.66
CA THR A 93 -25.39 13.01 1.63
C THR A 93 -24.96 13.73 2.91
N LEU A 94 -25.86 14.19 3.75
CA LEU A 94 -25.56 14.90 5.00
C LEU A 94 -25.32 13.98 6.19
N ASP A 95 -25.69 12.72 6.12
CA ASP A 95 -25.47 11.72 7.15
C ASP A 95 -24.35 10.74 6.77
N GLU A 96 -23.15 11.27 6.51
CA GLU A 96 -21.97 10.42 6.35
C GLU A 96 -21.79 9.59 7.61
N VAL A 97 -22.05 8.27 7.46
CA VAL A 97 -21.95 7.30 8.55
C VAL A 97 -20.53 6.80 8.62
N VAL A 98 -19.91 6.96 9.78
CA VAL A 98 -18.55 6.49 10.06
C VAL A 98 -18.63 5.28 10.98
N VAL A 99 -17.85 4.26 10.70
CA VAL A 99 -17.70 3.10 11.58
C VAL A 99 -16.92 3.54 12.82
N VAL A 100 -17.51 3.35 14.00
CA VAL A 100 -16.93 3.77 15.28
C VAL A 100 -17.00 2.59 16.24
N GLY A 101 -15.87 1.98 16.46
CA GLY A 101 -15.81 0.83 17.37
C GLY A 101 -16.71 -0.32 16.88
N TYR A 102 -17.67 -0.70 17.71
CA TYR A 102 -18.62 -1.79 17.42
C TYR A 102 -19.93 -1.32 16.77
N GLY A 103 -19.98 -0.09 16.26
CA GLY A 103 -21.18 0.47 15.65
C GLY A 103 -20.88 1.49 14.58
N THR A 104 -21.93 2.11 14.06
CA THR A 104 -21.85 3.21 13.12
C THR A 104 -22.48 4.45 13.73
N GLN A 105 -21.86 5.61 13.54
CA GLN A 105 -22.40 6.91 13.97
C GLN A 105 -22.34 7.89 12.82
N THR A 106 -23.25 8.88 12.83
CA THR A 106 -23.15 9.96 11.86
C THR A 106 -21.96 10.87 12.20
N LYS A 107 -21.27 11.34 11.19
CA LYS A 107 -20.06 12.18 11.35
C LYS A 107 -20.34 13.42 12.22
N LYS A 108 -21.56 13.96 12.15
CA LYS A 108 -22.01 15.10 12.96
C LYS A 108 -22.15 14.78 14.47
N SER A 109 -22.40 13.52 14.81
CA SER A 109 -22.58 13.08 16.20
C SER A 109 -21.27 12.68 16.89
N LEU A 110 -20.13 12.69 16.16
CA LEU A 110 -18.85 12.30 16.68
C LEU A 110 -18.26 13.40 17.56
N THR A 111 -18.11 13.11 18.85
CA THR A 111 -17.45 14.00 19.82
C THR A 111 -15.96 13.73 19.98
N GLY A 112 -15.46 12.63 19.42
CA GLY A 112 -14.08 12.18 19.51
C GLY A 112 -13.21 12.66 18.35
N ALA A 113 -11.88 12.61 18.52
CA ALA A 113 -10.89 12.91 17.47
C ALA A 113 -10.83 11.75 16.47
N ILE A 114 -11.71 11.75 15.47
CA ILE A 114 -11.84 10.74 14.43
C ILE A 114 -11.47 11.35 13.08
N SER A 115 -10.75 10.58 12.28
CA SER A 115 -10.42 10.96 10.90
C SER A 115 -10.72 9.80 9.97
N ASP A 116 -11.30 10.10 8.82
CA ASP A 116 -11.74 9.13 7.82
C ASP A 116 -11.11 9.42 6.45
N VAL A 117 -10.72 8.36 5.74
CA VAL A 117 -10.21 8.43 4.35
C VAL A 117 -10.91 7.39 3.52
N LYS A 118 -11.55 7.82 2.44
CA LYS A 118 -12.27 6.95 1.50
C LYS A 118 -11.37 6.37 0.42
N SER A 119 -11.86 5.33 -0.23
CA SER A 119 -11.22 4.60 -1.32
C SER A 119 -10.58 5.52 -2.37
N ASP A 120 -11.31 6.51 -2.88
CA ASP A 120 -10.83 7.41 -3.94
C ASP A 120 -9.56 8.18 -3.57
N ALA A 121 -9.42 8.55 -2.30
CA ALA A 121 -8.22 9.23 -1.84
C ALA A 121 -7.04 8.26 -1.73
N LEU A 122 -7.28 7.00 -1.38
CA LEU A 122 -6.23 5.98 -1.25
C LEU A 122 -5.68 5.55 -2.61
N THR A 123 -6.55 5.32 -3.59
CA THR A 123 -6.19 4.82 -4.93
C THR A 123 -5.47 5.84 -5.81
N ARG A 124 -5.50 7.14 -5.46
CA ARG A 124 -4.71 8.19 -6.14
C ARG A 124 -3.20 8.08 -5.92
N SER A 125 -2.76 7.31 -4.94
CA SER A 125 -1.33 7.10 -4.64
C SER A 125 -0.89 5.77 -5.22
N VAL A 126 0.17 5.78 -6.02
CA VAL A 126 0.85 4.56 -6.44
C VAL A 126 1.69 4.06 -5.26
N SER A 127 1.18 3.07 -4.52
CA SER A 127 1.86 2.46 -3.38
C SER A 127 1.59 0.96 -3.36
N THR A 128 2.60 0.17 -3.03
CA THR A 128 2.47 -1.29 -2.85
C THR A 128 1.98 -1.67 -1.45
N THR A 129 1.91 -0.71 -0.52
CA THR A 129 1.47 -0.91 0.87
C THR A 129 0.35 0.04 1.25
N THR A 130 -0.58 -0.42 2.10
CA THR A 130 -1.72 0.40 2.55
C THR A 130 -1.28 1.59 3.41
N ALA A 131 -0.28 1.43 4.28
CA ALA A 131 0.25 2.54 5.07
C ALA A 131 0.93 3.59 4.19
N GLY A 132 1.61 3.18 3.11
CA GLY A 132 2.17 4.10 2.12
C GLY A 132 1.10 4.91 1.39
N ALA A 133 0.00 4.27 1.00
CA ALA A 133 -1.14 4.96 0.40
C ALA A 133 -1.82 5.96 1.35
N LEU A 134 -1.74 5.73 2.66
CA LEU A 134 -2.31 6.60 3.70
C LEU A 134 -1.38 7.77 4.09
N SER A 135 -0.12 7.74 3.66
CA SER A 135 0.89 8.74 4.02
C SER A 135 0.44 10.16 3.68
N GLY A 136 0.53 11.07 4.66
CA GLY A 136 0.18 12.49 4.49
C GLY A 136 -1.31 12.79 4.37
N LYS A 137 -2.22 11.78 4.45
CA LYS A 137 -3.66 11.98 4.24
C LYS A 137 -4.45 12.21 5.52
N ILE A 138 -3.88 11.87 6.67
CA ILE A 138 -4.53 12.03 7.98
C ILE A 138 -3.64 12.83 8.91
N ALA A 139 -4.16 13.93 9.44
CA ALA A 139 -3.46 14.72 10.46
C ALA A 139 -3.21 13.90 11.74
N GLY A 140 -1.98 13.95 12.26
CA GLY A 140 -1.57 13.20 13.45
C GLY A 140 -1.33 11.69 13.20
N VAL A 141 -1.29 11.25 11.96
CA VAL A 141 -0.81 9.93 11.55
C VAL A 141 0.53 10.11 10.85
N SER A 142 1.56 9.46 11.36
CA SER A 142 2.87 9.40 10.74
C SER A 142 3.13 8.02 10.15
N THR A 143 3.80 7.99 9.01
CA THR A 143 4.23 6.76 8.34
C THR A 143 5.73 6.80 8.16
N ARG A 144 6.42 5.72 8.49
CA ARG A 144 7.86 5.62 8.36
C ARG A 144 8.26 4.29 7.72
N ALA A 145 8.87 4.38 6.55
CA ALA A 145 9.55 3.24 5.95
C ALA A 145 10.86 2.97 6.71
N VAL A 146 11.14 1.73 7.03
CA VAL A 146 12.41 1.30 7.66
C VAL A 146 13.50 1.29 6.61
N ASP A 147 13.19 0.71 5.46
CA ASP A 147 14.02 0.70 4.26
C ASP A 147 13.09 0.72 3.02
N ALA A 148 13.63 0.99 1.84
CA ALA A 148 12.86 1.06 0.60
C ALA A 148 12.75 -0.31 -0.10
N ARG A 149 12.98 -1.40 0.60
CA ARG A 149 12.91 -2.76 0.06
C ARG A 149 11.46 -3.10 -0.34
N PRO A 150 11.25 -3.70 -1.51
CA PRO A 150 9.95 -4.18 -1.93
C PRO A 150 9.29 -5.10 -0.88
N GLY A 151 7.98 -4.93 -0.69
CA GLY A 151 7.22 -5.76 0.25
C GLY A 151 7.46 -5.48 1.74
N ARG A 152 8.43 -4.63 2.08
CA ARG A 152 8.64 -4.25 3.48
C ARG A 152 7.50 -3.34 3.96
N GLY A 153 6.88 -3.71 5.07
CA GLY A 153 5.81 -2.93 5.67
C GLY A 153 6.28 -1.54 6.09
N ILE A 154 5.40 -0.57 5.94
CA ILE A 154 5.60 0.79 6.44
C ILE A 154 4.98 0.88 7.83
N ASN A 155 5.76 1.34 8.81
CA ASN A 155 5.26 1.56 10.15
C ASN A 155 4.29 2.75 10.15
N LEU A 156 3.13 2.55 10.76
CA LEU A 156 2.13 3.58 10.96
C LEU A 156 1.99 3.85 12.44
N GLU A 157 2.05 5.11 12.83
CA GLU A 157 1.92 5.55 14.21
C GLU A 157 0.88 6.67 14.31
N ILE A 158 0.10 6.65 15.37
CA ILE A 158 -0.84 7.72 15.68
C ILE A 158 -0.20 8.59 16.77
N ARG A 159 0.03 9.88 16.49
CA ARG A 159 0.69 10.85 17.39
C ARG A 159 2.04 10.38 17.92
N ASN A 160 2.76 9.57 17.15
CA ASN A 160 4.05 8.98 17.50
C ASN A 160 4.03 8.16 18.82
N MET A 161 2.89 7.53 19.13
CA MET A 161 2.73 6.70 20.33
C MET A 161 3.04 5.21 20.10
N GLY A 162 3.56 4.87 18.93
CA GLY A 162 3.84 3.49 18.53
C GLY A 162 2.73 2.86 17.68
N SER A 163 2.83 1.56 17.44
CA SER A 163 1.91 0.83 16.55
C SER A 163 0.49 0.80 17.11
N PRO A 164 -0.53 1.23 16.33
CA PRO A 164 -1.93 1.17 16.74
C PRO A 164 -2.49 -0.26 16.67
N LEU A 165 -3.69 -0.44 17.21
CA LEU A 165 -4.51 -1.61 16.93
C LEU A 165 -5.11 -1.48 15.53
N PHE A 166 -4.96 -2.50 14.68
CA PHE A 166 -5.65 -2.58 13.40
C PHE A 166 -6.91 -3.43 13.55
N VAL A 167 -8.04 -2.93 13.06
CA VAL A 167 -9.31 -3.67 13.05
C VAL A 167 -9.81 -3.71 11.61
N ILE A 168 -9.86 -4.89 11.02
CA ILE A 168 -10.26 -5.09 9.62
C ILE A 168 -11.61 -5.81 9.63
N ASP A 169 -12.64 -5.14 9.10
CA ASP A 169 -14.02 -5.64 9.09
C ASP A 169 -14.53 -6.14 10.45
N GLY A 170 -14.09 -5.47 11.52
CA GLY A 170 -14.46 -5.78 12.90
C GLY A 170 -13.56 -6.80 13.60
N ILE A 171 -12.59 -7.38 12.92
CA ILE A 171 -11.63 -8.33 13.51
C ILE A 171 -10.35 -7.58 13.91
N PRO A 172 -9.93 -7.63 15.20
CA PRO A 172 -8.75 -6.94 15.67
C PRO A 172 -7.45 -7.71 15.37
N TYR A 173 -6.42 -6.99 14.93
CA TYR A 173 -5.07 -7.48 14.66
C TYR A 173 -4.03 -6.60 15.35
N GLY A 174 -3.21 -7.16 16.23
CA GLY A 174 -2.16 -6.43 16.96
C GLY A 174 -2.66 -5.72 18.21
N GLY A 175 -1.86 -4.81 18.77
CA GLY A 175 -2.12 -4.06 20.00
C GLY A 175 -0.90 -3.97 20.90
N MET A 176 -0.98 -3.21 22.02
CA MET A 176 0.15 -2.86 22.90
C MET A 176 0.84 -4.06 23.55
N ASN A 177 0.16 -5.17 23.70
CA ASN A 177 0.72 -6.42 24.20
C ASN A 177 0.98 -7.38 23.05
N SER A 178 1.79 -6.97 22.10
CA SER A 178 2.15 -7.77 20.93
C SER A 178 3.01 -9.03 21.25
N ARG A 179 3.08 -9.44 22.51
CA ARG A 179 3.34 -10.85 22.87
C ARG A 179 2.14 -11.73 22.52
N ASP A 180 1.09 -11.12 21.99
CA ASP A 180 -0.09 -11.79 21.49
C ASP A 180 0.23 -12.67 20.28
N TRP A 181 -0.62 -13.62 20.08
CA TRP A 181 -0.63 -14.69 19.08
C TRP A 181 -0.04 -14.35 17.70
N LEU A 182 -0.10 -13.08 17.25
CA LEU A 182 0.51 -12.64 15.99
C LEU A 182 2.05 -12.54 16.05
N GLN A 183 2.67 -12.28 17.21
CA GLN A 183 4.13 -12.28 17.33
C GLN A 183 4.74 -13.68 17.31
N ALA A 184 3.99 -14.68 17.74
CA ALA A 184 4.44 -16.06 17.59
C ALA A 184 4.61 -16.46 16.11
N SER A 185 3.98 -15.73 15.19
CA SER A 185 4.03 -15.96 13.75
C SER A 185 4.98 -15.03 12.98
N ASP A 186 5.66 -14.09 13.63
CA ASP A 186 6.38 -12.97 13.00
C ASP A 186 5.48 -12.12 12.04
N VAL A 187 4.16 -12.20 12.18
CA VAL A 187 3.19 -11.41 11.41
C VAL A 187 2.51 -10.43 12.35
N SER A 188 2.85 -9.16 12.23
CA SER A 188 2.24 -8.10 13.03
C SER A 188 0.91 -7.63 12.44
N GLY A 189 0.08 -6.95 13.25
CA GLY A 189 -1.11 -6.27 12.71
C GLY A 189 -0.77 -5.25 11.62
N SER A 190 0.39 -4.61 11.70
CA SER A 190 0.93 -3.74 10.67
C SER A 190 1.21 -4.49 9.36
N ASP A 191 1.73 -5.72 9.40
CA ASP A 191 1.97 -6.51 8.19
C ASP A 191 0.67 -6.93 7.52
N VAL A 192 -0.34 -7.33 8.32
CA VAL A 192 -1.68 -7.63 7.79
C VAL A 192 -2.27 -6.41 7.10
N PHE A 193 -2.20 -5.24 7.74
CA PHE A 193 -2.69 -3.97 7.19
C PHE A 193 -1.96 -3.56 5.92
N ASN A 194 -0.62 -3.60 5.92
CA ASN A 194 0.20 -3.23 4.76
C ASN A 194 -0.01 -4.16 3.55
N ALA A 195 -0.40 -5.40 3.79
CA ALA A 195 -0.62 -6.40 2.76
C ALA A 195 -2.04 -6.40 2.17
N LEU A 196 -2.95 -5.54 2.63
CA LEU A 196 -4.27 -5.38 2.01
C LEU A 196 -4.12 -4.83 0.59
N ASN A 197 -5.00 -5.25 -0.30
CA ASN A 197 -5.17 -4.58 -1.58
C ASN A 197 -5.91 -3.26 -1.38
N ILE A 198 -5.29 -2.15 -1.76
CA ILE A 198 -5.81 -0.79 -1.56
C ILE A 198 -7.17 -0.62 -2.26
N GLU A 199 -7.37 -1.28 -3.40
CA GLU A 199 -8.61 -1.19 -4.16
C GLU A 199 -9.78 -1.94 -3.54
N ASP A 200 -9.52 -2.87 -2.59
CA ASP A 200 -10.57 -3.56 -1.83
C ASP A 200 -11.06 -2.75 -0.63
N ILE A 201 -10.39 -1.64 -0.29
CA ILE A 201 -10.73 -0.81 0.85
C ILE A 201 -11.82 0.20 0.47
N GLU A 202 -12.91 0.22 1.24
CA GLU A 202 -13.98 1.23 1.16
C GLU A 202 -13.57 2.49 1.92
N SER A 203 -13.11 2.31 3.18
CA SER A 203 -12.67 3.41 4.03
C SER A 203 -11.67 2.96 5.09
N ILE A 204 -10.84 3.91 5.52
CA ILE A 204 -9.98 3.77 6.70
C ILE A 204 -10.36 4.88 7.68
N THR A 205 -10.79 4.47 8.88
CA THR A 205 -11.12 5.39 9.98
C THR A 205 -10.08 5.26 11.08
N VAL A 206 -9.50 6.38 11.51
CA VAL A 206 -8.52 6.42 12.58
C VAL A 206 -9.14 7.00 13.83
N LEU A 207 -9.23 6.17 14.88
CA LEU A 207 -9.68 6.56 16.21
C LEU A 207 -8.49 6.97 17.05
N LYS A 208 -8.53 8.20 17.53
CA LYS A 208 -7.50 8.82 18.37
C LYS A 208 -8.06 9.03 19.76
N ASP A 209 -7.20 8.98 20.77
CA ASP A 209 -7.55 9.32 22.16
C ASP A 209 -8.72 8.48 22.72
N ALA A 210 -9.64 9.14 23.40
CA ALA A 210 -10.78 8.50 24.06
C ALA A 210 -11.70 7.71 23.11
N SER A 211 -11.74 8.03 21.83
CA SER A 211 -12.55 7.29 20.85
C SER A 211 -12.06 5.85 20.63
N ALA A 212 -10.79 5.58 20.92
CA ALA A 212 -10.20 4.24 20.87
C ALA A 212 -10.50 3.38 22.13
N ALA A 213 -10.95 4.00 23.23
CA ALA A 213 -11.08 3.35 24.55
C ALA A 213 -12.05 2.14 24.55
N ILE A 214 -13.01 2.10 23.62
CA ILE A 214 -13.95 0.99 23.47
C ILE A 214 -13.25 -0.36 23.17
N TYR A 215 -12.02 -0.31 22.62
CA TYR A 215 -11.19 -1.50 22.37
C TYR A 215 -10.29 -1.87 23.56
N GLY A 216 -10.39 -1.14 24.68
CA GLY A 216 -9.63 -1.40 25.90
C GLY A 216 -8.14 -1.05 25.78
N LEU A 217 -7.33 -1.64 26.67
CA LEU A 217 -5.90 -1.33 26.82
C LEU A 217 -5.07 -1.60 25.54
N ARG A 218 -5.46 -2.58 24.74
CA ARG A 218 -4.78 -2.91 23.47
C ARG A 218 -4.84 -1.77 22.44
N ALA A 219 -5.72 -0.80 22.62
CA ALA A 219 -5.92 0.36 21.76
C ALA A 219 -5.31 1.66 22.32
N SER A 220 -4.42 1.58 23.31
CA SER A 220 -3.80 2.76 23.95
C SER A 220 -3.03 3.65 22.97
N ASN A 221 -2.52 3.10 21.88
CA ASN A 221 -1.84 3.83 20.81
C ASN A 221 -2.80 4.28 19.68
N GLY A 222 -4.12 4.17 19.91
CA GLY A 222 -5.14 4.43 18.90
C GLY A 222 -5.54 3.18 18.11
N VAL A 223 -6.52 3.36 17.22
CA VAL A 223 -7.07 2.28 16.39
C VAL A 223 -7.19 2.72 14.95
N VAL A 224 -6.82 1.83 14.02
CA VAL A 224 -7.05 1.97 12.59
C VAL A 224 -8.13 0.97 12.19
N LEU A 225 -9.32 1.48 11.88
CA LEU A 225 -10.44 0.67 11.40
C LEU A 225 -10.41 0.64 9.87
N VAL A 226 -10.41 -0.55 9.31
CA VAL A 226 -10.50 -0.75 7.86
C VAL A 226 -11.82 -1.42 7.54
N THR A 227 -12.55 -0.82 6.62
CA THR A 227 -13.78 -1.41 6.05
C THR A 227 -13.49 -1.78 4.61
N THR A 228 -13.73 -3.05 4.25
CA THR A 228 -13.56 -3.51 2.87
C THR A 228 -14.85 -3.30 2.07
N LYS A 229 -14.70 -3.19 0.74
CA LYS A 229 -15.81 -2.99 -0.20
C LYS A 229 -16.81 -4.13 -0.16
N LYS A 230 -18.07 -3.78 -0.26
CA LYS A 230 -19.22 -4.70 -0.32
C LYS A 230 -20.10 -4.35 -1.51
N GLY A 231 -20.88 -5.30 -2.00
CA GLY A 231 -21.93 -5.00 -2.95
C GLY A 231 -23.04 -4.15 -2.33
N LYS A 232 -23.75 -3.40 -3.15
CA LYS A 232 -24.90 -2.58 -2.73
C LYS A 232 -26.22 -3.28 -3.11
N LYS A 233 -27.25 -3.04 -2.31
CA LYS A 233 -28.60 -3.56 -2.56
C LYS A 233 -29.11 -3.05 -3.92
N ASN A 234 -29.73 -3.95 -4.72
CA ASN A 234 -30.25 -3.66 -6.05
C ASN A 234 -29.23 -3.07 -7.04
N ASP A 235 -27.96 -3.30 -6.80
CA ASP A 235 -26.89 -2.83 -7.68
C ASP A 235 -26.76 -3.75 -8.90
N LYS A 236 -26.64 -3.15 -10.09
CA LYS A 236 -26.34 -3.92 -11.30
C LYS A 236 -24.94 -4.51 -11.19
N VAL A 237 -24.73 -5.65 -11.81
CA VAL A 237 -23.40 -6.25 -11.91
C VAL A 237 -22.46 -5.25 -12.60
N SER A 238 -21.39 -4.91 -11.91
CA SER A 238 -20.34 -4.04 -12.40
C SER A 238 -19.00 -4.78 -12.33
N ILE A 239 -18.25 -4.74 -13.42
CA ILE A 239 -16.92 -5.32 -13.53
C ILE A 239 -15.95 -4.16 -13.73
N ASN A 240 -14.93 -4.06 -12.87
CA ASN A 240 -13.90 -3.06 -12.98
C ASN A 240 -12.55 -3.76 -13.10
N VAL A 241 -11.71 -3.28 -14.01
CA VAL A 241 -10.33 -3.72 -14.17
C VAL A 241 -9.45 -2.49 -14.17
N ASN A 242 -8.50 -2.47 -13.23
CA ASN A 242 -7.53 -1.38 -13.09
C ASN A 242 -6.12 -1.96 -13.11
N GLY A 243 -5.16 -1.18 -13.56
CA GLY A 243 -3.77 -1.60 -13.51
C GLY A 243 -2.83 -0.47 -13.87
N TYR A 244 -1.60 -0.63 -13.44
CA TYR A 244 -0.50 0.24 -13.85
C TYR A 244 0.79 -0.56 -14.03
N TYR A 245 1.65 -0.04 -14.87
CA TYR A 245 3.04 -0.41 -14.99
C TYR A 245 3.89 0.86 -14.93
N GLY A 246 4.94 0.85 -14.15
CA GLY A 246 5.78 2.02 -13.96
C GLY A 246 7.20 1.67 -13.56
N TRP A 247 8.02 2.71 -13.45
CA TRP A 247 9.43 2.59 -13.08
C TRP A 247 9.70 3.44 -11.84
N GLN A 248 10.47 2.87 -10.92
CA GLN A 248 10.93 3.54 -9.73
C GLN A 248 12.34 4.06 -9.94
N ASN A 249 12.58 5.27 -9.45
CA ASN A 249 13.89 5.88 -9.38
C ASN A 249 14.02 6.60 -8.04
N LEU A 250 15.23 6.68 -7.50
CA LEU A 250 15.49 7.53 -6.36
C LEU A 250 15.32 8.99 -6.76
N THR A 251 14.51 9.72 -6.02
CA THR A 251 14.30 11.15 -6.25
C THR A 251 15.48 11.97 -5.75
N ARG A 252 16.20 11.45 -4.75
CA ARG A 252 17.39 12.07 -4.18
C ARG A 252 18.26 11.00 -3.52
N PHE A 253 19.56 11.08 -3.77
CA PHE A 253 20.58 10.30 -3.09
C PHE A 253 21.73 11.25 -2.71
N PRO A 254 22.40 11.07 -1.56
CA PRO A 254 23.58 11.85 -1.22
C PRO A 254 24.68 11.67 -2.27
N GLU A 255 25.30 12.76 -2.69
CA GLU A 255 26.48 12.68 -3.53
C GLU A 255 27.66 12.17 -2.69
N LEU A 256 28.25 11.07 -3.12
CA LEU A 256 29.42 10.50 -2.47
C LEU A 256 30.67 11.20 -2.99
N ALA A 257 31.68 11.32 -2.12
CA ALA A 257 32.97 11.86 -2.50
C ALA A 257 33.66 10.96 -3.56
N ASN A 258 34.21 11.53 -4.58
CA ASN A 258 35.12 10.81 -5.49
C ASN A 258 36.50 10.59 -4.82
N ALA A 259 37.38 9.81 -5.46
CA ALA A 259 38.67 9.45 -4.90
C ALA A 259 39.55 10.70 -4.58
N GLY A 260 39.57 11.69 -5.45
CA GLY A 260 40.32 12.92 -5.22
C GLY A 260 39.82 13.72 -4.02
N GLN A 261 38.51 13.89 -3.91
CA GLN A 261 37.87 14.56 -2.77
C GLN A 261 38.09 13.78 -1.45
N TYR A 262 38.00 12.46 -1.50
CA TYR A 262 38.23 11.61 -0.35
C TYR A 262 39.66 11.70 0.18
N VAL A 263 40.67 11.57 -0.71
CA VAL A 263 42.09 11.63 -0.34
C VAL A 263 42.46 13.03 0.16
N ARG A 264 41.93 14.10 -0.47
CA ARG A 264 42.09 15.47 0.02
C ARG A 264 41.53 15.64 1.42
N GLY A 265 40.34 15.14 1.67
CA GLY A 265 39.70 15.17 3.01
C GLY A 265 40.55 14.46 4.07
N LEU A 266 41.18 13.32 3.73
CA LEU A 266 42.09 12.62 4.63
C LEU A 266 43.37 13.45 4.92
N ALA A 267 43.95 14.12 3.91
CA ALA A 267 45.11 14.99 4.07
C ALA A 267 44.76 16.20 4.96
N GLU A 268 43.62 16.85 4.74
CA GLU A 268 43.12 17.94 5.57
C GLU A 268 42.83 17.49 7.02
N ALA A 269 42.26 16.30 7.20
CA ALA A 269 42.04 15.72 8.53
C ALA A 269 43.36 15.45 9.28
N ALA A 270 44.43 15.01 8.59
CA ALA A 270 45.75 14.86 9.16
C ALA A 270 46.32 16.22 9.59
N GLN A 271 46.20 17.23 8.72
CA GLN A 271 46.65 18.60 9.05
C GLN A 271 45.90 19.16 10.27
N ASN A 272 44.60 18.95 10.37
CA ASN A 272 43.80 19.39 11.50
C ASN A 272 44.17 18.70 12.83
N ARG A 273 44.72 17.48 12.76
CA ARG A 273 45.32 16.79 13.92
C ARG A 273 46.74 17.26 14.26
N GLY A 274 47.33 18.17 13.50
CA GLY A 274 48.72 18.63 13.65
C GLY A 274 49.75 17.67 13.05
N GLU A 275 49.31 16.73 12.21
CA GLU A 275 50.16 15.82 11.47
C GLU A 275 50.61 16.43 10.14
N ASP A 276 51.72 15.99 9.59
CA ASP A 276 52.17 16.41 8.27
C ASP A 276 51.41 15.63 7.19
N PRO A 277 50.50 16.26 6.42
CA PRO A 277 49.68 15.58 5.42
C PRO A 277 50.53 14.95 4.29
N SER A 278 51.74 15.46 4.03
CA SER A 278 52.62 14.92 3.00
C SER A 278 53.18 13.54 3.33
N LYS A 279 53.13 13.15 4.61
CA LYS A 279 53.45 11.77 5.05
C LYS A 279 52.37 10.78 4.73
N LEU A 280 51.11 11.24 4.57
CA LEU A 280 49.98 10.39 4.20
C LEU A 280 49.84 10.32 2.67
N TYR A 281 49.87 11.49 2.02
CA TYR A 281 49.83 11.63 0.56
C TYR A 281 50.74 12.79 0.14
N SER A 282 51.73 12.51 -0.70
CA SER A 282 52.52 13.56 -1.29
C SER A 282 51.69 14.47 -2.20
N PRO A 283 52.08 15.74 -2.43
CA PRO A 283 51.37 16.61 -3.38
C PRO A 283 51.24 16.02 -4.79
N GLU A 284 52.19 15.21 -5.19
CA GLU A 284 52.17 14.51 -6.48
C GLU A 284 51.12 13.38 -6.50
N GLU A 285 51.00 12.60 -5.43
CA GLU A 285 49.96 11.57 -5.29
C GLU A 285 48.57 12.18 -5.21
N LEU A 286 48.40 13.28 -4.46
CA LEU A 286 47.15 14.02 -4.45
C LEU A 286 46.70 14.43 -5.85
N ALA A 287 47.64 14.98 -6.66
CA ALA A 287 47.34 15.38 -8.03
C ALA A 287 46.93 14.16 -8.91
N LYS A 288 47.52 12.98 -8.71
CA LYS A 288 47.16 11.75 -9.43
C LYS A 288 45.75 11.29 -9.05
N TRP A 289 45.39 11.28 -7.75
CA TRP A 289 44.05 10.95 -7.28
C TRP A 289 42.99 11.94 -7.80
N GLU A 290 43.31 13.23 -7.85
CA GLU A 290 42.45 14.26 -8.40
C GLU A 290 42.23 14.12 -9.91
N ALA A 291 43.29 13.76 -10.64
CA ALA A 291 43.22 13.51 -12.07
C ALA A 291 42.44 12.21 -12.39
N GLY A 292 42.57 11.17 -11.55
CA GLY A 292 41.82 9.90 -11.68
C GLY A 292 42.08 9.11 -12.98
N THR A 293 43.18 9.42 -13.71
CA THR A 293 43.43 8.88 -15.06
C THR A 293 44.48 7.78 -15.08
N GLU A 294 45.34 7.71 -14.07
CA GLU A 294 46.43 6.73 -14.02
C GLU A 294 45.94 5.38 -13.44
N PRO A 295 46.50 4.25 -13.89
CA PRO A 295 46.24 2.95 -13.25
C PRO A 295 46.56 3.00 -11.74
N GLY A 296 45.64 2.52 -10.90
CA GLY A 296 45.78 2.55 -9.45
C GLY A 296 45.33 3.84 -8.77
N TYR A 297 44.98 4.90 -9.54
CA TYR A 297 44.45 6.17 -9.03
C TYR A 297 43.05 6.48 -9.53
N LYS A 298 42.27 5.45 -9.83
CA LYS A 298 40.89 5.57 -10.30
C LYS A 298 39.93 5.83 -9.15
N SER A 299 38.81 6.49 -9.47
CA SER A 299 37.66 6.61 -8.57
C SER A 299 36.61 5.55 -8.88
N TYR A 300 36.14 4.86 -7.85
CA TYR A 300 35.10 3.84 -7.97
C TYR A 300 33.80 4.35 -7.38
N ASP A 301 32.74 4.30 -8.19
CA ASP A 301 31.39 4.68 -7.77
C ASP A 301 30.58 3.44 -7.39
N TYR A 302 30.49 3.17 -6.11
CA TYR A 302 29.74 2.04 -5.58
C TYR A 302 28.23 2.20 -5.69
N TYR A 303 27.72 3.43 -5.82
CA TYR A 303 26.30 3.67 -6.06
C TYR A 303 25.90 3.19 -7.47
N ASP A 304 26.60 3.63 -8.50
CA ASP A 304 26.32 3.21 -9.89
C ASP A 304 26.54 1.70 -10.10
N MET A 305 27.40 1.07 -9.31
CA MET A 305 27.63 -0.37 -9.34
C MET A 305 26.44 -1.17 -8.77
N VAL A 306 25.82 -0.67 -7.69
CA VAL A 306 24.81 -1.42 -6.93
C VAL A 306 23.39 -1.00 -7.30
N MET A 307 23.15 0.30 -7.57
CA MET A 307 21.80 0.83 -7.70
C MET A 307 21.34 0.88 -9.15
N ARG A 308 20.20 0.23 -9.41
CA ARG A 308 19.56 0.24 -10.72
C ARG A 308 18.66 1.46 -10.89
N LYS A 309 18.56 1.94 -12.13
CA LYS A 309 17.61 2.97 -12.56
C LYS A 309 16.43 2.32 -13.31
N ASN A 310 15.29 2.99 -13.31
CA ASN A 310 14.08 2.54 -14.01
C ASN A 310 13.63 1.13 -13.59
N VAL A 311 13.53 0.93 -12.29
CA VAL A 311 13.20 -0.37 -11.70
C VAL A 311 11.69 -0.64 -11.79
N PRO A 312 11.26 -1.78 -12.37
CA PRO A 312 9.85 -2.02 -12.67
C PRO A 312 9.01 -2.22 -11.41
N GLN A 313 7.80 -1.68 -11.46
CA GLN A 313 6.71 -1.93 -10.54
C GLN A 313 5.41 -2.03 -11.32
N TYR A 314 4.57 -3.02 -11.02
CA TYR A 314 3.28 -3.18 -11.66
C TYR A 314 2.21 -3.63 -10.68
N HIS A 315 0.98 -3.32 -11.01
CA HIS A 315 -0.21 -3.76 -10.30
C HIS A 315 -1.36 -3.98 -11.29
N ILE A 316 -2.12 -5.02 -11.07
CA ILE A 316 -3.37 -5.28 -11.76
C ILE A 316 -4.42 -5.73 -10.76
N ASN A 317 -5.62 -5.19 -10.87
CA ASN A 317 -6.77 -5.55 -10.07
C ASN A 317 -7.99 -5.74 -10.95
N ALA A 318 -8.75 -6.79 -10.71
CA ALA A 318 -10.05 -7.01 -11.31
C ALA A 318 -11.06 -7.27 -10.21
N ASN A 319 -12.21 -6.58 -10.24
CA ASN A 319 -13.26 -6.79 -9.28
C ASN A 319 -14.63 -6.84 -9.93
N VAL A 320 -15.53 -7.57 -9.29
CA VAL A 320 -16.94 -7.69 -9.64
C VAL A 320 -17.77 -7.34 -8.40
N THR A 321 -18.69 -6.41 -8.56
CA THR A 321 -19.66 -6.04 -7.53
C THR A 321 -21.07 -6.13 -8.07
N GLY A 322 -22.01 -6.46 -7.20
CA GLY A 322 -23.42 -6.49 -7.56
C GLY A 322 -24.31 -6.79 -6.36
N GLY A 323 -25.64 -6.73 -6.57
CA GLY A 323 -26.58 -7.04 -5.53
C GLY A 323 -28.01 -7.15 -6.01
N SER A 324 -28.77 -7.99 -5.33
CA SER A 324 -30.22 -8.11 -5.43
C SER A 324 -30.87 -7.44 -4.22
N GLU A 325 -32.20 -7.59 -4.09
CA GLU A 325 -32.90 -7.17 -2.87
C GLU A 325 -32.41 -7.88 -1.60
N LYS A 326 -31.93 -9.12 -1.75
CA LYS A 326 -31.58 -9.99 -0.62
C LYS A 326 -30.09 -10.24 -0.47
N THR A 327 -29.33 -10.29 -1.56
CA THR A 327 -27.93 -10.69 -1.54
C THR A 327 -27.06 -9.66 -2.22
N ASN A 328 -26.00 -9.21 -1.54
CA ASN A 328 -24.97 -8.32 -2.08
C ASN A 328 -23.65 -9.08 -2.10
N TYR A 329 -22.82 -8.83 -3.11
CA TYR A 329 -21.51 -9.48 -3.23
C TYR A 329 -20.46 -8.53 -3.81
N TYR A 330 -19.24 -8.76 -3.39
CA TYR A 330 -18.01 -8.18 -3.93
C TYR A 330 -16.97 -9.28 -4.06
N LEU A 331 -16.32 -9.38 -5.20
CA LEU A 331 -15.22 -10.31 -5.47
C LEU A 331 -14.11 -9.54 -6.14
N SER A 332 -12.86 -9.70 -5.68
CA SER A 332 -11.68 -9.14 -6.34
C SER A 332 -10.52 -10.11 -6.37
N VAL A 333 -9.67 -9.92 -7.37
CA VAL A 333 -8.34 -10.52 -7.49
C VAL A 333 -7.37 -9.41 -7.88
N ALA A 334 -6.27 -9.31 -7.14
CA ALA A 334 -5.21 -8.35 -7.44
C ALA A 334 -3.85 -9.02 -7.43
N HIS A 335 -2.95 -8.55 -8.30
CA HIS A 335 -1.56 -8.97 -8.33
C HIS A 335 -0.65 -7.74 -8.40
N THR A 336 0.39 -7.74 -7.57
CA THR A 336 1.38 -6.66 -7.45
C THR A 336 2.77 -7.25 -7.55
N GLY A 337 3.62 -6.68 -8.39
CA GLY A 337 5.03 -7.00 -8.46
C GLY A 337 5.89 -5.76 -8.37
N GLN A 338 7.02 -5.88 -7.69
CA GLN A 338 7.97 -4.80 -7.47
C GLN A 338 9.39 -5.36 -7.38
N ASP A 339 10.28 -4.87 -8.22
CA ASP A 339 11.70 -5.09 -8.08
C ASP A 339 12.32 -4.04 -7.15
N ALA A 340 13.45 -4.36 -6.52
CA ALA A 340 14.20 -3.39 -5.74
C ALA A 340 15.19 -2.60 -6.59
N MET A 341 15.62 -1.44 -6.07
CA MET A 341 16.71 -0.64 -6.65
C MET A 341 18.02 -1.43 -6.69
N MET A 342 18.25 -2.34 -5.75
CA MET A 342 19.36 -3.29 -5.81
C MET A 342 18.95 -4.54 -6.59
N PRO A 343 19.87 -5.15 -7.39
CA PRO A 343 19.61 -6.37 -8.13
C PRO A 343 19.18 -7.52 -7.21
N ASP A 344 18.44 -8.47 -7.77
CA ASP A 344 18.08 -9.75 -7.14
C ASP A 344 17.21 -9.67 -5.87
N PHE A 345 16.66 -8.49 -5.56
CA PHE A 345 15.62 -8.34 -4.56
C PHE A 345 14.29 -8.07 -5.26
N LYS A 346 13.30 -8.92 -5.00
CA LYS A 346 11.97 -8.86 -5.64
C LYS A 346 10.86 -9.14 -4.66
N TYR A 347 9.69 -8.62 -4.97
CA TYR A 347 8.48 -8.85 -4.21
C TYR A 347 7.29 -9.05 -5.14
N GLU A 348 6.48 -10.06 -4.84
CA GLU A 348 5.22 -10.34 -5.53
C GLU A 348 4.13 -10.66 -4.52
N ARG A 349 2.92 -10.15 -4.76
CA ARG A 349 1.76 -10.43 -3.94
C ARG A 349 0.51 -10.59 -4.78
N THR A 350 -0.23 -11.66 -4.52
CA THR A 350 -1.58 -11.88 -5.05
C THR A 350 -2.57 -11.83 -3.90
N ASN A 351 -3.63 -11.03 -4.04
CA ASN A 351 -4.72 -10.91 -3.10
C ASN A 351 -6.02 -11.44 -3.73
N LEU A 352 -6.84 -12.09 -2.92
CA LEU A 352 -8.22 -12.48 -3.21
C LEU A 352 -9.12 -11.92 -2.11
N GLN A 353 -10.26 -11.31 -2.47
CA GLN A 353 -11.30 -10.86 -1.54
C GLN A 353 -12.67 -11.26 -2.05
N LEU A 354 -13.48 -11.86 -1.18
CA LEU A 354 -14.90 -12.14 -1.40
C LEU A 354 -15.69 -11.68 -0.19
N ASN A 355 -16.65 -10.80 -0.40
CA ASN A 355 -17.61 -10.37 0.60
C ASN A 355 -19.01 -10.67 0.09
N ILE A 356 -19.82 -11.35 0.89
CA ILE A 356 -21.20 -11.68 0.58
C ILE A 356 -22.07 -11.50 1.82
N ASP A 357 -23.16 -10.76 1.67
CA ASP A 357 -24.18 -10.55 2.70
C ASP A 357 -25.55 -10.95 2.14
N THR A 358 -26.30 -11.77 2.87
CA THR A 358 -27.61 -12.27 2.42
C THR A 358 -28.68 -12.10 3.52
N LYS A 359 -29.76 -11.41 3.19
CA LYS A 359 -30.98 -11.35 4.03
C LYS A 359 -31.81 -12.61 3.84
N ILE A 360 -31.82 -13.47 4.84
CA ILE A 360 -32.65 -14.68 4.84
C ILE A 360 -34.12 -14.29 5.06
N THR A 361 -34.33 -13.36 6.00
CA THR A 361 -35.63 -12.70 6.24
C THR A 361 -35.37 -11.19 6.39
N ASP A 362 -36.44 -10.39 6.55
CA ASP A 362 -36.30 -8.95 6.79
C ASP A 362 -35.51 -8.60 8.06
N ARG A 363 -35.39 -9.55 8.99
CA ARG A 363 -34.71 -9.38 10.28
C ARG A 363 -33.48 -10.24 10.47
N PHE A 364 -33.25 -11.23 9.62
CA PHE A 364 -32.14 -12.16 9.76
C PHE A 364 -31.20 -12.07 8.58
N THR A 365 -29.99 -11.67 8.84
CA THR A 365 -28.90 -11.54 7.84
C THR A 365 -27.76 -12.49 8.20
N ILE A 366 -27.22 -13.16 7.21
CA ILE A 366 -25.94 -13.87 7.29
C ILE A 366 -24.95 -13.25 6.32
N GLY A 367 -23.68 -13.30 6.67
CA GLY A 367 -22.62 -12.84 5.79
C GLY A 367 -21.34 -13.61 5.95
N ALA A 368 -20.52 -13.57 4.90
CA ALA A 368 -19.19 -14.16 4.89
C ALA A 368 -18.22 -13.21 4.19
N GLN A 369 -17.01 -13.16 4.73
CA GLN A 369 -15.87 -12.46 4.15
C GLN A 369 -14.73 -13.45 4.07
N ILE A 370 -14.21 -13.67 2.87
CA ILE A 370 -13.11 -14.59 2.63
C ILE A 370 -12.00 -13.78 1.96
N SER A 371 -10.82 -13.77 2.57
CA SER A 371 -9.66 -13.17 1.97
C SER A 371 -8.51 -14.15 1.89
N GLY A 372 -7.74 -14.06 0.82
CA GLY A 372 -6.56 -14.87 0.58
C GLY A 372 -5.38 -14.00 0.19
N LYS A 373 -4.19 -14.38 0.64
CA LYS A 373 -2.94 -13.72 0.27
C LYS A 373 -1.88 -14.78 -0.05
N TYR A 374 -1.23 -14.61 -1.19
CA TYR A 374 0.00 -15.29 -1.57
C TYR A 374 1.07 -14.24 -1.78
N GLU A 375 2.17 -14.31 -1.03
CA GLU A 375 3.21 -13.30 -1.01
C GLU A 375 4.56 -13.98 -1.07
N LYS A 376 5.41 -13.53 -2.00
CA LYS A 376 6.78 -14.02 -2.20
C LYS A 376 7.75 -12.85 -2.17
N SER A 377 8.82 -12.97 -1.39
CA SER A 377 10.00 -12.11 -1.50
C SER A 377 11.23 -12.94 -1.84
N GLU A 378 12.06 -12.40 -2.71
CA GLU A 378 13.34 -12.96 -3.12
C GLU A 378 14.43 -12.00 -2.67
N ASP A 379 15.38 -12.51 -1.89
CA ASP A 379 16.51 -11.74 -1.37
C ASP A 379 17.83 -12.45 -1.69
N VAL A 380 18.93 -11.71 -1.66
CA VAL A 380 20.28 -12.25 -1.82
C VAL A 380 20.75 -12.91 -0.52
N GLY A 381 21.46 -14.03 -0.62
CA GLY A 381 21.94 -14.86 0.49
C GLY A 381 23.16 -14.31 1.24
N LEU A 382 23.30 -12.99 1.37
CA LEU A 382 24.44 -12.36 2.06
C LEU A 382 24.60 -12.84 3.50
N PRO A 383 25.83 -12.89 4.03
CA PRO A 383 26.10 -13.15 5.43
C PRO A 383 25.41 -12.14 6.35
N GLY A 384 25.04 -12.57 7.55
CA GLY A 384 24.35 -11.73 8.54
C GLY A 384 22.83 -11.74 8.42
N GLY A 385 22.18 -10.89 9.23
CA GLY A 385 20.73 -10.93 9.42
C GLY A 385 19.93 -10.27 8.32
N ASP A 386 20.36 -9.13 7.81
CA ASP A 386 19.63 -8.31 6.82
C ASP A 386 20.54 -7.91 5.66
N GLY A 387 20.49 -8.68 4.57
CA GLY A 387 21.33 -8.49 3.40
C GLY A 387 21.07 -7.18 2.67
N TYR A 388 19.80 -6.73 2.58
CA TYR A 388 19.46 -5.47 1.91
C TYR A 388 20.01 -4.25 2.63
N TYR A 389 19.84 -4.19 3.95
CA TYR A 389 20.39 -3.12 4.77
C TYR A 389 21.91 -3.11 4.75
N SER A 390 22.54 -4.29 4.84
CA SER A 390 24.00 -4.44 4.77
C SER A 390 24.55 -3.95 3.44
N ALA A 391 23.86 -4.20 2.33
CA ALA A 391 24.27 -3.74 1.00
C ALA A 391 24.19 -2.20 0.87
N ILE A 392 23.11 -1.58 1.36
CA ILE A 392 23.00 -0.11 1.40
C ILE A 392 24.10 0.49 2.27
N LEU A 393 24.33 -0.08 3.46
CA LEU A 393 25.36 0.42 4.37
C LEU A 393 26.77 0.29 3.77
N ALA A 394 27.02 -0.81 3.04
CA ALA A 394 28.30 -1.02 2.36
C ALA A 394 28.60 0.10 1.35
N MET A 395 27.62 0.54 0.55
CA MET A 395 27.82 1.65 -0.40
C MET A 395 28.35 2.94 0.27
N PHE A 396 27.87 3.24 1.51
CA PHE A 396 28.31 4.42 2.24
C PHE A 396 29.65 4.24 2.95
N LYS A 397 30.06 2.99 3.20
CA LYS A 397 31.30 2.67 3.92
C LYS A 397 32.48 2.43 2.99
N MET A 398 32.21 2.06 1.75
CA MET A 398 33.26 1.77 0.77
C MET A 398 34.06 3.03 0.44
N GLN A 399 35.37 2.87 0.39
CA GLN A 399 36.28 3.95 0.03
C GLN A 399 36.34 4.08 -1.49
N PRO A 400 36.17 5.27 -2.07
CA PRO A 400 36.19 5.45 -3.53
C PRO A 400 37.54 5.21 -4.18
N ILE A 401 38.58 4.99 -3.38
CA ILE A 401 39.96 4.65 -3.82
C ILE A 401 40.17 3.13 -3.92
N GLU A 402 39.26 2.32 -3.41
CA GLU A 402 39.37 0.85 -3.45
C GLU A 402 38.60 0.28 -4.62
N SER A 403 39.26 -0.53 -5.44
CA SER A 403 38.58 -1.25 -6.52
C SER A 403 37.68 -2.33 -5.97
N PRO A 404 36.45 -2.54 -6.51
CA PRO A 404 35.61 -3.67 -6.16
C PRO A 404 36.22 -5.03 -6.57
N TYR A 405 37.19 -5.02 -7.47
CA TYR A 405 37.87 -6.21 -7.96
C TYR A 405 39.38 -6.11 -7.75
N ALA A 406 40.00 -7.16 -7.25
CA ALA A 406 41.43 -7.18 -7.04
C ALA A 406 42.17 -6.94 -8.36
N ASN A 407 43.06 -5.94 -8.37
CA ASN A 407 43.77 -5.49 -9.56
C ASN A 407 42.85 -5.16 -10.77
N ASP A 408 41.64 -4.64 -10.50
CA ASP A 408 40.59 -4.37 -11.50
C ASP A 408 40.19 -5.59 -12.36
N ASN A 409 40.47 -6.80 -11.91
CA ASN A 409 40.08 -8.04 -12.59
C ASN A 409 38.70 -8.54 -12.05
N PRO A 410 37.61 -8.52 -12.85
CA PRO A 410 36.28 -8.89 -12.41
C PRO A 410 36.11 -10.35 -11.98
N GLU A 411 37.08 -11.22 -12.26
CA GLU A 411 37.06 -12.61 -11.78
C GLU A 411 37.39 -12.73 -10.29
N TYR A 412 38.01 -11.69 -9.68
CA TYR A 412 38.51 -11.73 -8.32
C TYR A 412 37.91 -10.59 -7.49
N ILE A 413 36.88 -10.88 -6.71
CA ILE A 413 36.25 -9.90 -5.79
C ILE A 413 37.31 -9.43 -4.79
N ASN A 414 37.54 -8.11 -4.71
CA ASN A 414 38.59 -7.56 -3.86
C ASN A 414 38.29 -7.71 -2.37
N ASN A 415 39.33 -7.99 -1.59
CA ASN A 415 39.31 -7.89 -0.15
C ASN A 415 39.42 -6.43 0.26
N VAL A 416 38.27 -5.77 0.39
CA VAL A 416 38.17 -4.35 0.75
C VAL A 416 38.29 -4.14 2.26
N HIS A 417 38.58 -2.93 2.68
CA HIS A 417 38.86 -2.56 4.08
C HIS A 417 37.72 -2.88 5.05
N GLU A 418 36.49 -2.86 4.60
CA GLU A 418 35.28 -3.08 5.42
C GLU A 418 34.83 -4.56 5.45
N ASN A 419 35.65 -5.42 6.05
CA ASN A 419 35.26 -6.76 6.51
C ASN A 419 34.45 -7.63 5.54
N GLY A 420 34.79 -7.64 4.26
CA GLY A 420 34.20 -8.54 3.28
C GLY A 420 32.80 -8.17 2.77
N TYR A 421 32.30 -7.00 3.08
CA TYR A 421 31.03 -6.49 2.54
C TYR A 421 31.18 -5.80 1.18
N ASN A 422 32.04 -6.35 0.32
CA ASN A 422 32.20 -5.81 -1.01
C ASN A 422 30.93 -5.99 -1.85
N PRO A 423 30.32 -4.89 -2.36
CA PRO A 423 29.11 -4.96 -3.18
C PRO A 423 29.21 -5.83 -4.43
N ALA A 424 30.41 -6.09 -4.94
CA ALA A 424 30.65 -7.00 -6.05
C ALA A 424 30.15 -8.45 -5.77
N ALA A 425 30.03 -8.83 -4.50
CA ALA A 425 29.48 -10.14 -4.09
C ALA A 425 27.94 -10.17 -3.99
N PHE A 426 27.25 -9.03 -4.15
CA PHE A 426 25.82 -8.91 -3.85
C PHE A 426 24.93 -9.37 -5.02
N SER A 427 25.03 -10.64 -5.36
CA SER A 427 24.16 -11.30 -6.31
C SER A 427 23.76 -12.68 -5.82
N ARG A 428 22.63 -13.20 -6.31
CA ARG A 428 22.17 -14.56 -6.00
C ARG A 428 23.10 -15.65 -6.53
N ASP A 429 23.81 -15.37 -7.60
CA ASP A 429 24.76 -16.31 -8.22
C ASP A 429 26.03 -16.48 -7.36
N ILE A 430 26.45 -15.43 -6.65
CA ILE A 430 27.67 -15.44 -5.84
C ILE A 430 27.36 -15.76 -4.38
N ALA A 431 26.40 -15.06 -3.78
CA ALA A 431 26.13 -15.14 -2.34
C ALA A 431 24.98 -16.11 -2.00
N GLY A 432 24.23 -16.63 -2.99
CA GLY A 432 23.08 -17.47 -2.76
C GLY A 432 21.79 -16.66 -2.56
N TYR A 433 20.80 -17.25 -1.88
CA TYR A 433 19.46 -16.68 -1.78
C TYR A 433 18.84 -16.83 -0.38
N LYS A 434 17.86 -15.93 -0.10
CA LYS A 434 16.99 -15.97 1.07
C LYS A 434 15.57 -15.65 0.60
N ASP A 435 14.75 -16.66 0.41
CA ASP A 435 13.40 -16.51 -0.13
C ASP A 435 12.36 -16.68 0.99
N ASN A 436 11.36 -15.81 0.99
CA ASN A 436 10.22 -15.93 1.88
C ASN A 436 8.95 -16.13 1.06
N LEU A 437 8.12 -17.06 1.50
CA LEU A 437 6.81 -17.33 0.94
C LEU A 437 5.79 -17.31 2.07
N THR A 438 4.80 -16.43 1.98
CA THR A 438 3.70 -16.36 2.94
C THR A 438 2.38 -16.63 2.23
N ARG A 439 1.59 -17.53 2.81
CA ARG A 439 0.22 -17.84 2.40
C ARG A 439 -0.70 -17.54 3.57
N ASN A 440 -1.73 -16.78 3.32
CA ASN A 440 -2.74 -16.46 4.33
C ASN A 440 -4.13 -16.73 3.76
N ALA A 441 -4.99 -17.34 4.56
CA ALA A 441 -6.41 -17.49 4.29
C ALA A 441 -7.17 -17.04 5.53
N ASN A 442 -8.13 -16.15 5.35
CA ASN A 442 -8.99 -15.65 6.41
C ASN A 442 -10.45 -15.83 6.00
N ILE A 443 -11.25 -16.43 6.88
CA ILE A 443 -12.67 -16.68 6.69
C ILE A 443 -13.40 -16.11 7.89
N ASN A 444 -14.20 -15.07 7.67
CA ASN A 444 -15.09 -14.47 8.65
C ASN A 444 -16.52 -14.81 8.26
N ALA A 445 -17.30 -15.33 9.18
CA ALA A 445 -18.73 -15.56 9.01
C ALA A 445 -19.48 -14.88 10.14
N TYR A 446 -20.63 -14.32 9.83
CA TYR A 446 -21.48 -13.72 10.84
C TYR A 446 -22.96 -14.01 10.60
N ALA A 447 -23.72 -13.99 11.69
CA ALA A 447 -25.18 -14.00 11.69
C ALA A 447 -25.68 -12.82 12.53
N GLN A 448 -26.66 -12.10 12.02
CA GLN A 448 -27.25 -10.92 12.65
C GLN A 448 -28.75 -11.02 12.67
N TYR A 449 -29.36 -10.69 13.82
CA TYR A 449 -30.79 -10.60 13.97
C TYR A 449 -31.21 -9.23 14.50
N ASP A 450 -32.09 -8.55 13.77
CA ASP A 450 -32.59 -7.21 14.09
C ASP A 450 -33.97 -7.33 14.73
N PHE A 451 -34.06 -7.03 16.04
CA PHE A 451 -35.33 -7.02 16.79
C PHE A 451 -36.11 -5.74 16.52
N SER A 452 -37.44 -5.81 16.58
CA SER A 452 -38.32 -4.67 16.26
C SER A 452 -38.22 -3.48 17.23
N PHE A 453 -37.64 -3.68 18.42
CA PHE A 453 -37.56 -2.65 19.47
C PHE A 453 -36.23 -1.89 19.47
N GLY A 454 -35.36 -2.07 18.46
CA GLY A 454 -34.12 -1.35 18.31
C GLY A 454 -32.89 -2.09 18.83
N LEU A 455 -32.99 -3.37 19.17
CA LEU A 455 -31.89 -4.25 19.51
C LEU A 455 -31.43 -5.03 18.27
N THR A 456 -30.13 -5.11 18.07
CA THR A 456 -29.45 -5.98 17.08
C THR A 456 -28.54 -6.95 17.83
N ALA A 457 -28.71 -8.25 17.58
CA ALA A 457 -27.75 -9.27 18.05
C ALA A 457 -26.92 -9.76 16.87
N LYS A 458 -25.58 -9.80 17.03
CA LYS A 458 -24.65 -10.28 16.02
C LYS A 458 -23.67 -11.28 16.64
N ALA A 459 -23.49 -12.41 15.97
CA ALA A 459 -22.43 -13.38 16.27
C ALA A 459 -21.46 -13.42 15.09
N THR A 460 -20.19 -13.32 15.36
CA THR A 460 -19.12 -13.39 14.35
C THR A 460 -18.12 -14.48 14.74
N PHE A 461 -17.72 -15.27 13.78
CA PHE A 461 -16.65 -16.25 13.89
C PHE A 461 -15.60 -15.97 12.81
N SER A 462 -14.33 -15.97 13.18
CA SER A 462 -13.20 -15.82 12.25
C SER A 462 -12.22 -16.96 12.43
N TYR A 463 -11.79 -17.51 11.31
CA TYR A 463 -10.66 -18.44 11.23
C TYR A 463 -9.61 -17.87 10.30
N ASN A 464 -8.42 -17.65 10.84
CA ASN A 464 -7.26 -17.20 10.09
C ASN A 464 -6.20 -18.30 10.08
N TYR A 465 -5.68 -18.63 8.92
CA TYR A 465 -4.56 -19.55 8.77
C TYR A 465 -3.42 -18.88 8.02
N THR A 466 -2.29 -18.72 8.69
CA THR A 466 -1.07 -18.20 8.06
C THR A 466 -0.04 -19.31 8.01
N ASN A 467 0.51 -19.54 6.82
CA ASN A 467 1.66 -20.39 6.60
C ASN A 467 2.78 -19.59 5.97
N SER A 468 3.95 -19.56 6.59
CA SER A 468 5.14 -18.93 6.05
C SER A 468 6.28 -19.93 5.93
N ARG A 469 7.01 -19.83 4.83
CA ARG A 469 8.20 -20.63 4.56
C ARG A 469 9.35 -19.70 4.22
N PHE A 470 10.39 -19.77 5.02
CA PHE A 470 11.71 -19.22 4.69
C PHE A 470 12.56 -20.32 4.07
N ASP A 471 13.26 -20.02 2.99
CA ASP A 471 14.17 -20.91 2.31
C ASP A 471 15.46 -20.13 1.98
N GLY A 472 16.53 -20.42 2.70
CA GLY A 472 17.79 -19.71 2.58
C GLY A 472 18.95 -20.64 2.26
N TYR A 473 19.78 -20.23 1.30
CA TYR A 473 21.04 -20.86 0.97
C TYR A 473 22.11 -19.80 0.75
N GLN A 474 23.08 -19.74 1.64
CA GLN A 474 24.28 -18.92 1.51
C GLN A 474 25.37 -19.75 0.86
N TYR A 475 25.94 -19.26 -0.22
CA TYR A 475 27.06 -19.90 -0.89
C TYR A 475 28.39 -19.49 -0.25
N ALA A 476 29.40 -20.35 -0.36
CA ALA A 476 30.77 -19.98 -0.03
C ALA A 476 31.38 -19.20 -1.19
N TYR A 477 31.95 -18.05 -0.89
CA TYR A 477 32.72 -17.30 -1.86
C TYR A 477 34.00 -16.75 -1.20
N HIS A 478 34.96 -16.38 -2.05
CA HIS A 478 36.26 -15.85 -1.62
C HIS A 478 36.37 -14.38 -2.03
N ILE A 479 37.13 -13.65 -1.25
CA ILE A 479 37.64 -12.32 -1.54
C ILE A 479 39.16 -12.41 -1.71
N TYR A 480 39.71 -11.57 -2.57
CA TYR A 480 41.08 -11.72 -3.01
C TYR A 480 41.89 -10.46 -2.76
N THR A 481 43.14 -10.65 -2.34
CA THR A 481 44.16 -9.59 -2.31
C THR A 481 45.18 -9.87 -3.40
N TYR A 482 45.42 -8.88 -4.28
CA TYR A 482 46.43 -9.01 -5.33
C TYR A 482 47.82 -8.70 -4.80
N ASP A 483 48.73 -9.64 -4.97
CA ASP A 483 50.15 -9.48 -4.68
C ASP A 483 50.89 -9.04 -5.96
N LYS A 484 51.24 -7.74 -6.03
CA LYS A 484 51.83 -7.14 -7.21
C LYS A 484 53.26 -7.66 -7.49
N GLU A 485 54.00 -8.08 -6.43
CA GLU A 485 55.35 -8.57 -6.60
C GLU A 485 55.40 -9.97 -7.23
N LYS A 486 54.42 -10.81 -6.86
CA LYS A 486 54.33 -12.18 -7.32
C LYS A 486 53.35 -12.40 -8.47
N ASP A 487 52.62 -11.35 -8.84
CA ASP A 487 51.52 -11.41 -9.82
C ASP A 487 50.51 -12.54 -9.48
N THR A 488 50.06 -12.59 -8.21
CA THR A 488 49.17 -13.63 -7.72
C THR A 488 47.96 -13.06 -6.96
N TYR A 489 46.84 -13.78 -7.02
CA TYR A 489 45.63 -13.47 -6.27
C TYR A 489 45.53 -14.38 -5.06
N ASN A 490 45.61 -13.84 -3.87
CA ASN A 490 45.52 -14.58 -2.60
C ASN A 490 44.09 -14.55 -2.10
N GLY A 491 43.39 -15.69 -2.19
CA GLY A 491 41.99 -15.82 -1.80
C GLY A 491 41.82 -16.08 -0.31
N THR A 492 40.86 -15.39 0.32
CA THR A 492 40.43 -15.60 1.69
C THR A 492 38.92 -15.90 1.70
N PRO A 493 38.43 -16.91 2.45
CA PRO A 493 37.00 -17.16 2.56
C PRO A 493 36.27 -15.96 3.17
N ALA A 494 35.28 -15.42 2.47
CA ALA A 494 34.44 -14.32 2.95
C ALA A 494 33.13 -14.81 3.57
N ALA A 495 32.61 -15.95 3.12
CA ALA A 495 31.42 -16.57 3.64
C ALA A 495 31.55 -18.10 3.67
N GLY A 496 30.98 -18.72 4.68
CA GLY A 496 30.77 -20.17 4.75
C GLY A 496 29.43 -20.55 4.16
N ARG A 497 29.30 -21.83 3.82
CA ARG A 497 28.01 -22.39 3.37
C ARG A 497 27.04 -22.49 4.52
N TRP A 498 25.82 -22.12 4.22
CA TRP A 498 24.73 -22.26 5.18
C TRP A 498 23.42 -22.52 4.42
N ARG A 499 22.67 -23.54 4.89
CA ARG A 499 21.37 -23.89 4.34
C ARG A 499 20.35 -23.91 5.47
N SER A 500 19.26 -23.19 5.31
CA SER A 500 18.18 -23.19 6.29
C SER A 500 16.82 -23.16 5.61
N GLN A 501 15.90 -23.90 6.17
CA GLN A 501 14.49 -23.84 5.84
C GLN A 501 13.69 -23.71 7.13
N ILE A 502 12.74 -22.79 7.17
CA ILE A 502 11.86 -22.59 8.31
C ILE A 502 10.43 -22.62 7.79
N ASP A 503 9.65 -23.60 8.22
CA ASP A 503 8.22 -23.68 7.98
C ASP A 503 7.46 -23.29 9.25
N ARG A 504 6.53 -22.36 9.12
CA ARG A 504 5.65 -21.89 10.20
C ARG A 504 4.20 -22.00 9.78
N SER A 505 3.35 -22.39 10.73
CA SER A 505 1.91 -22.42 10.56
C SER A 505 1.24 -21.87 11.80
N VAL A 506 0.30 -20.95 11.60
CA VAL A 506 -0.44 -20.29 12.67
C VAL A 506 -1.93 -20.31 12.34
N PRO A 507 -2.67 -21.33 12.80
CA PRO A 507 -4.12 -21.25 12.88
C PRO A 507 -4.55 -20.33 14.03
N ALA A 508 -5.45 -19.41 13.79
CA ALA A 508 -6.04 -18.54 14.80
C ALA A 508 -7.56 -18.50 14.66
N ARG A 509 -8.26 -18.47 15.78
CA ARG A 509 -9.72 -18.41 15.85
C ARG A 509 -10.13 -17.20 16.67
N TYR A 510 -11.18 -16.55 16.22
CA TYR A 510 -11.77 -15.43 16.93
C TYR A 510 -13.28 -15.56 16.90
N MET A 511 -13.92 -15.32 18.03
CA MET A 511 -15.38 -15.29 18.19
C MET A 511 -15.79 -13.99 18.86
N GLN A 512 -16.87 -13.40 18.37
CA GLN A 512 -17.47 -12.22 18.96
C GLN A 512 -18.98 -12.38 19.03
N LEU A 513 -19.55 -12.08 20.18
CA LEU A 513 -21.00 -11.94 20.40
C LEU A 513 -21.26 -10.48 20.76
N GLN A 514 -22.18 -9.83 20.06
CA GLN A 514 -22.45 -8.41 20.19
C GLN A 514 -23.95 -8.14 20.25
N LEU A 515 -24.35 -7.28 21.19
CA LEU A 515 -25.69 -6.73 21.30
C LEU A 515 -25.60 -5.21 21.14
N ASN A 516 -26.25 -4.67 20.14
CA ASN A 516 -26.33 -3.23 19.89
C ASN A 516 -27.77 -2.78 20.09
N TYR A 517 -27.98 -1.84 20.96
CA TYR A 517 -29.26 -1.17 21.14
C TYR A 517 -29.17 0.26 20.63
N ALA A 518 -30.05 0.66 19.74
CA ALA A 518 -30.17 2.01 19.24
C ALA A 518 -31.64 2.39 19.09
N LYS A 519 -32.05 3.45 19.78
CA LYS A 519 -33.44 3.93 19.71
C LYS A 519 -33.50 5.45 19.88
N GLN A 520 -34.26 6.09 19.00
CA GLN A 520 -34.63 7.48 19.16
C GLN A 520 -35.94 7.57 19.94
N ILE A 521 -35.92 8.30 21.04
CA ILE A 521 -37.11 8.60 21.86
C ILE A 521 -37.27 10.11 21.90
N LYS A 522 -38.24 10.64 21.14
CA LYS A 522 -38.42 12.09 20.93
C LYS A 522 -37.11 12.72 20.43
N ASN A 523 -36.53 13.63 21.21
CA ASN A 523 -35.28 14.34 20.88
C ASN A 523 -34.04 13.64 21.47
N HIS A 524 -34.17 12.45 22.07
CA HIS A 524 -33.05 11.73 22.69
C HIS A 524 -32.68 10.51 21.84
N ASN A 525 -31.43 10.40 21.48
CA ASN A 525 -30.85 9.21 20.86
C ASN A 525 -30.11 8.40 21.93
N ILE A 526 -30.58 7.18 22.17
CA ILE A 526 -29.99 6.26 23.15
C ILE A 526 -29.30 5.15 22.37
N SER A 527 -28.01 4.94 22.66
CA SER A 527 -27.26 3.80 22.13
C SER A 527 -26.48 3.10 23.24
N ALA A 528 -26.46 1.77 23.17
CA ALA A 528 -25.66 0.94 24.07
C ALA A 528 -25.09 -0.25 23.30
N VAL A 529 -23.89 -0.69 23.67
CA VAL A 529 -23.22 -1.85 23.11
C VAL A 529 -22.77 -2.75 24.23
N LEU A 530 -23.07 -4.04 24.11
CA LEU A 530 -22.52 -5.11 24.95
C LEU A 530 -21.81 -6.10 24.05
N GLY A 531 -20.55 -6.40 24.33
CA GLY A 531 -19.73 -7.32 23.56
C GLY A 531 -19.04 -8.37 24.41
N TYR A 532 -18.91 -9.57 23.87
CA TYR A 532 -18.05 -10.62 24.37
C TYR A 532 -17.15 -11.09 23.25
N GLU A 533 -15.83 -11.17 23.51
CA GLU A 533 -14.82 -11.62 22.57
C GLU A 533 -14.01 -12.77 23.17
N ALA A 534 -13.71 -13.76 22.36
CA ALA A 534 -12.79 -14.82 22.68
C ALA A 534 -11.88 -15.09 21.48
N SER A 535 -10.62 -15.29 21.74
CA SER A 535 -9.62 -15.63 20.72
C SER A 535 -8.66 -16.68 21.24
N ASP A 536 -8.28 -17.60 20.38
CA ASP A 536 -7.22 -18.54 20.60
C ASP A 536 -6.36 -18.67 19.34
N TYR A 537 -5.12 -19.11 19.53
CA TYR A 537 -4.21 -19.43 18.44
C TYR A 537 -3.32 -20.59 18.85
N ASP A 538 -2.84 -21.27 17.82
CA ASP A 538 -1.77 -22.24 17.95
C ASP A 538 -0.66 -21.88 16.98
N TRP A 539 0.51 -22.45 17.16
CA TRP A 539 1.60 -22.25 16.23
C TRP A 539 2.52 -23.44 16.17
N THR A 540 3.02 -23.70 14.98
CA THR A 540 4.04 -24.71 14.73
C THR A 540 5.18 -24.08 13.95
N LYS A 541 6.41 -24.26 14.43
CA LYS A 541 7.63 -23.85 13.73
C LYS A 541 8.54 -25.06 13.59
N LYS A 542 8.90 -25.38 12.37
CA LYS A 542 9.89 -26.39 12.03
C LYS A 542 11.09 -25.69 11.42
N THR A 543 12.25 -25.91 11.98
CA THR A 543 13.50 -25.32 11.48
C THR A 543 14.44 -26.45 11.10
N TYR A 544 14.93 -26.38 9.89
CA TYR A 544 15.93 -27.30 9.35
C TYR A 544 17.15 -26.47 8.95
N GLY A 545 18.33 -26.90 9.31
CA GLY A 545 19.56 -26.20 8.97
C GLY A 545 20.73 -27.17 8.86
N THR A 546 21.67 -26.85 7.98
CA THR A 546 22.90 -27.60 7.79
C THR A 546 23.99 -26.71 7.19
N GLU A 547 25.23 -27.15 7.33
CA GLU A 547 26.38 -26.59 6.60
C GLU A 547 26.75 -27.57 5.46
N PRO A 548 26.27 -27.29 4.22
CA PRO A 548 26.54 -28.18 3.08
C PRO A 548 28.02 -28.24 2.74
N SER A 549 28.49 -29.39 2.31
CA SER A 549 29.88 -29.56 1.85
C SER A 549 30.16 -28.97 0.47
N THR A 550 29.10 -28.65 -0.30
CA THR A 550 29.19 -28.13 -1.66
C THR A 550 28.01 -27.20 -1.97
N ASP A 551 28.19 -26.24 -2.87
CA ASP A 551 27.14 -25.34 -3.34
C ASP A 551 26.16 -26.00 -4.32
N TYR A 552 26.48 -27.20 -4.80
CA TYR A 552 25.68 -27.92 -5.82
C TYR A 552 24.61 -28.86 -5.24
N LEU A 553 24.59 -29.07 -3.92
CA LEU A 553 23.61 -29.92 -3.23
C LEU A 553 22.66 -29.10 -2.37
N PRO A 554 21.58 -28.55 -2.93
CA PRO A 554 20.64 -27.72 -2.18
C PRO A 554 19.72 -28.54 -1.26
N LEU A 555 19.88 -29.87 -1.22
CA LEU A 555 19.05 -30.76 -0.41
C LEU A 555 19.42 -30.64 1.07
N LEU A 556 18.40 -30.45 1.90
CA LEU A 556 18.51 -30.64 3.35
C LEU A 556 18.63 -32.16 3.59
N GLN A 557 19.81 -32.59 3.93
CA GLN A 557 20.00 -33.97 4.43
C GLN A 557 19.65 -33.95 5.93
N PHE A 558 18.68 -34.79 6.30
CA PHE A 558 18.24 -34.99 7.68
C PHE A 558 19.01 -36.13 8.32
#